data_7216f8ef9ed818a66b524c2cae6e0e72
#
_entry.id   7216f8ef9ed818a66b524c2cae6e0e72
#
_cell.length_a   1.000
_cell.length_b   1.000
_cell.length_c   1.000
_cell.angle_alpha   90.00
_cell.angle_beta   90.00
_cell.angle_gamma   90.00
#
_symmetry.space_group_name_H-M   'P 1'
#
loop_
_entity.id
_entity.type
_entity.pdbx_description
1 polymer ?
#
loop_
_entity_poly.entity_id
_entity_poly.type
_entity_poly.pdbx_seq_one_letter_code
_entity_poly.pdbx_strand_id
1 'polypeptide(L)'
;HNSPSPGAEETPSRRGAGRSFVSQPSLSAAIKNIEQELGVRVFERSKRGVELTQVGAEVVAQARRTLDEAARIRAVAKRGKGRYRLRLGIIHTIAPYLLPQLVVALRKIAPEMSLDIEENMTANLDRLLKSGELDAAILALPYEAPGIEVEPIYDEEFLVPVPQGHPFARRRTLPVEELDAGELLLLPVGHCLRDQVLGACTEFSQLPPAGRLGNSLETLRSMVASGLGVTVLPKTALTERYATPLVKAVPFAEPRPKRRIAVAWKKTPEGRGLPSVVRKLIEGIKSVDLPVELLGGVE
;
A
#
# COMPACT_ATOMS: atom_id res chain seq x y z
N HIS A 1 -8.62 -52.90 -17.82
CA HIS A 1 -7.92 -51.82 -18.56
C HIS A 1 -8.91 -50.75 -18.92
N ASN A 2 -9.01 -49.72 -18.12
CA ASN A 2 -9.71 -48.49 -18.45
C ASN A 2 -8.78 -47.34 -18.09
N SER A 3 -8.19 -46.72 -19.11
CA SER A 3 -7.41 -45.48 -18.98
C SER A 3 -8.39 -44.32 -18.87
N PRO A 4 -8.18 -43.36 -17.98
CA PRO A 4 -8.98 -42.12 -17.98
C PRO A 4 -8.47 -41.18 -19.06
N SER A 5 -9.42 -40.57 -19.80
CA SER A 5 -9.20 -39.52 -20.78
C SER A 5 -8.60 -38.27 -20.14
N PRO A 6 -7.73 -37.53 -20.86
CA PRO A 6 -7.12 -36.30 -20.33
C PRO A 6 -8.18 -35.22 -20.22
N GLY A 7 -8.20 -34.55 -19.04
CA GLY A 7 -9.08 -33.45 -18.71
C GLY A 7 -8.97 -32.29 -19.70
N ALA A 8 -10.13 -31.81 -20.14
CA ALA A 8 -10.25 -30.63 -20.98
C ALA A 8 -9.72 -29.39 -20.24
N GLU A 9 -8.63 -28.81 -20.69
CA GLU A 9 -8.14 -27.51 -20.22
C GLU A 9 -9.22 -26.45 -20.44
N GLU A 10 -9.68 -25.84 -19.34
CA GLU A 10 -10.64 -24.75 -19.38
C GLU A 10 -10.02 -23.50 -20.02
N THR A 11 -10.57 -23.07 -21.14
CA THR A 11 -10.16 -21.83 -21.80
C THR A 11 -10.47 -20.59 -20.92
N PRO A 12 -9.70 -19.49 -21.02
CA PRO A 12 -9.89 -18.27 -20.21
C PRO A 12 -11.31 -17.67 -20.29
N SER A 13 -12.00 -17.83 -21.42
CA SER A 13 -13.39 -17.37 -21.60
C SER A 13 -14.41 -18.17 -20.78
N ARG A 14 -14.14 -19.46 -20.50
CA ARG A 14 -14.98 -20.29 -19.61
C ARG A 14 -14.86 -19.86 -18.15
N ARG A 15 -13.67 -19.47 -17.69
CA ARG A 15 -13.45 -18.95 -16.32
C ARG A 15 -14.18 -17.61 -16.09
N GLY A 16 -14.23 -16.74 -17.11
CA GLY A 16 -14.94 -15.45 -17.03
C GLY A 16 -16.45 -15.61 -16.89
N ALA A 17 -17.06 -16.53 -17.66
CA ALA A 17 -18.50 -16.79 -17.62
C ALA A 17 -18.95 -17.38 -16.27
N GLY A 18 -18.17 -18.28 -15.67
CA GLY A 18 -18.48 -18.88 -14.37
C GLY A 18 -18.52 -17.91 -13.19
N ARG A 19 -17.80 -16.79 -13.27
CA ARG A 19 -17.77 -15.75 -12.22
C ARG A 19 -18.89 -14.72 -12.33
N SER A 20 -19.56 -14.61 -13.48
CA SER A 20 -20.54 -13.53 -13.78
C SER A 20 -21.98 -14.00 -13.84
N PHE A 21 -22.31 -15.26 -13.59
CA PHE A 21 -23.63 -15.86 -13.76
C PHE A 21 -24.22 -15.67 -15.19
N VAL A 22 -23.35 -15.42 -16.18
CA VAL A 22 -23.71 -15.20 -17.58
C VAL A 22 -23.20 -16.37 -18.42
N SER A 23 -24.06 -16.89 -19.35
CA SER A 23 -23.61 -17.97 -20.21
C SER A 23 -22.51 -17.51 -21.18
N GLN A 24 -21.59 -18.41 -21.54
CA GLN A 24 -20.49 -18.10 -22.47
C GLN A 24 -20.97 -17.50 -23.80
N PRO A 25 -22.08 -17.99 -24.44
CA PRO A 25 -22.63 -17.37 -25.63
C PRO A 25 -23.09 -15.92 -25.43
N SER A 26 -23.73 -15.63 -24.28
CA SER A 26 -24.19 -14.27 -23.93
C SER A 26 -23.04 -13.31 -23.73
N LEU A 27 -21.98 -13.75 -23.07
CA LEU A 27 -20.77 -12.95 -22.88
C LEU A 27 -20.08 -12.64 -24.21
N SER A 28 -19.95 -13.63 -25.09
CA SER A 28 -19.36 -13.46 -26.42
C SER A 28 -20.18 -12.51 -27.30
N ALA A 29 -21.50 -12.59 -27.23
CA ALA A 29 -22.40 -11.69 -27.97
C ALA A 29 -22.27 -10.25 -27.44
N ALA A 30 -22.25 -10.05 -26.12
CA ALA A 30 -22.09 -8.72 -25.50
C ALA A 30 -20.76 -8.08 -25.89
N ILE A 31 -19.65 -8.82 -25.86
CA ILE A 31 -18.33 -8.33 -26.29
C ILE A 31 -18.38 -7.91 -27.76
N LYS A 32 -18.94 -8.75 -28.64
CA LYS A 32 -19.04 -8.45 -30.05
C LYS A 32 -19.89 -7.19 -30.35
N ASN A 33 -20.97 -6.99 -29.61
CA ASN A 33 -21.78 -5.78 -29.73
C ASN A 33 -21.00 -4.52 -29.33
N ILE A 34 -20.24 -4.57 -28.22
CA ILE A 34 -19.37 -3.46 -27.79
C ILE A 34 -18.31 -3.17 -28.84
N GLU A 35 -17.64 -4.19 -29.39
CA GLU A 35 -16.63 -4.03 -30.44
C GLU A 35 -17.23 -3.42 -31.72
N GLN A 36 -18.44 -3.80 -32.09
CA GLN A 36 -19.15 -3.21 -33.22
C GLN A 36 -19.53 -1.75 -32.99
N GLU A 37 -20.02 -1.42 -31.79
CA GLU A 37 -20.41 -0.05 -31.44
C GLU A 37 -19.21 0.88 -31.41
N LEU A 38 -18.08 0.41 -30.84
CA LEU A 38 -16.84 1.17 -30.73
C LEU A 38 -16.00 1.18 -32.02
N GLY A 39 -16.30 0.31 -32.98
CA GLY A 39 -15.55 0.17 -34.24
C GLY A 39 -14.12 -0.38 -34.07
N VAL A 40 -13.80 -0.95 -32.91
CA VAL A 40 -12.47 -1.50 -32.59
C VAL A 40 -12.59 -2.89 -31.96
N ARG A 41 -11.54 -3.71 -32.17
CA ARG A 41 -11.43 -4.98 -31.45
C ARG A 41 -10.84 -4.77 -30.08
N VAL A 42 -11.54 -5.23 -29.06
CA VAL A 42 -11.10 -5.20 -27.66
C VAL A 42 -10.29 -6.45 -27.29
N PHE A 43 -10.67 -7.59 -27.91
CA PHE A 43 -10.00 -8.87 -27.67
C PHE A 43 -9.49 -9.48 -28.98
N GLU A 44 -8.37 -10.15 -28.92
CA GLU A 44 -7.83 -10.96 -30.01
C GLU A 44 -7.53 -12.39 -29.54
N ARG A 45 -7.55 -13.32 -30.50
CA ARG A 45 -7.21 -14.72 -30.24
C ARG A 45 -5.74 -14.94 -30.58
N SER A 46 -4.95 -15.32 -29.56
CA SER A 46 -3.58 -15.77 -29.71
C SER A 46 -3.47 -17.28 -29.55
N LYS A 47 -2.26 -17.84 -29.82
CA LYS A 47 -1.96 -19.25 -29.53
C LYS A 47 -2.04 -19.57 -28.02
N ARG A 48 -2.05 -18.57 -27.16
CA ARG A 48 -2.12 -18.68 -25.69
C ARG A 48 -3.53 -18.45 -25.14
N GLY A 49 -4.52 -18.16 -26.01
CA GLY A 49 -5.90 -17.90 -25.61
C GLY A 49 -6.44 -16.57 -26.11
N VAL A 50 -7.32 -15.95 -25.33
CA VAL A 50 -7.92 -14.64 -25.63
C VAL A 50 -7.13 -13.57 -24.83
N GLU A 51 -6.58 -12.59 -25.53
CA GLU A 51 -5.79 -11.50 -24.97
C GLU A 51 -6.43 -10.15 -25.33
N LEU A 52 -6.15 -9.11 -24.55
CA LEU A 52 -6.57 -7.74 -24.87
C LEU A 52 -5.67 -7.17 -25.97
N THR A 53 -6.29 -6.50 -26.95
CA THR A 53 -5.55 -5.64 -27.87
C THR A 53 -5.03 -4.41 -27.11
N GLN A 54 -4.10 -3.66 -27.70
CA GLN A 54 -3.61 -2.40 -27.10
C GLN A 54 -4.77 -1.43 -26.84
N VAL A 55 -5.62 -1.20 -27.85
CA VAL A 55 -6.82 -0.38 -27.71
C VAL A 55 -7.81 -1.01 -26.73
N GLY A 56 -7.92 -2.34 -26.72
CA GLY A 56 -8.75 -3.08 -25.78
C GLY A 56 -8.37 -2.84 -24.32
N ALA A 57 -7.08 -2.76 -24.02
CA ALA A 57 -6.62 -2.45 -22.68
C ALA A 57 -7.04 -1.03 -22.22
N GLU A 58 -7.01 -0.05 -23.14
CA GLU A 58 -7.46 1.32 -22.87
C GLU A 58 -8.99 1.39 -22.70
N VAL A 59 -9.75 0.71 -23.55
CA VAL A 59 -11.21 0.61 -23.45
C VAL A 59 -11.63 -0.04 -22.13
N VAL A 60 -11.01 -1.15 -21.75
CA VAL A 60 -11.30 -1.83 -20.47
C VAL A 60 -10.95 -0.94 -19.27
N ALA A 61 -9.82 -0.22 -19.33
CA ALA A 61 -9.47 0.74 -18.28
C ALA A 61 -10.50 1.86 -18.15
N GLN A 62 -10.98 2.40 -19.28
CA GLN A 62 -12.01 3.45 -19.28
C GLN A 62 -13.38 2.91 -18.84
N ALA A 63 -13.76 1.71 -19.25
CA ALA A 63 -15.00 1.07 -18.82
C ALA A 63 -15.02 0.83 -17.29
N ARG A 64 -13.90 0.40 -16.71
CA ARG A 64 -13.76 0.29 -15.25
C ARG A 64 -13.97 1.63 -14.55
N ARG A 65 -13.34 2.72 -15.03
CA ARG A 65 -13.55 4.08 -14.50
C ARG A 65 -15.03 4.49 -14.55
N THR A 66 -15.70 4.22 -15.65
CA THR A 66 -17.13 4.55 -15.82
C THR A 66 -18.02 3.76 -14.84
N LEU A 67 -17.74 2.47 -14.65
CA LEU A 67 -18.45 1.64 -13.68
C LEU A 67 -18.22 2.10 -12.25
N ASP A 68 -17.00 2.55 -11.93
CA ASP A 68 -16.66 3.11 -10.63
C ASP A 68 -17.38 4.43 -10.38
N GLU A 69 -17.47 5.32 -11.38
CA GLU A 69 -18.26 6.54 -11.27
C GLU A 69 -19.77 6.23 -11.12
N ALA A 70 -20.30 5.24 -11.84
CA ALA A 70 -21.67 4.79 -11.65
C ALA A 70 -21.90 4.21 -10.23
N ALA A 71 -20.93 3.48 -9.69
CA ALA A 71 -20.96 3.01 -8.30
C ALA A 71 -20.90 4.19 -7.29
N ARG A 72 -20.15 5.25 -7.60
CA ARG A 72 -20.10 6.50 -6.81
C ARG A 72 -21.47 7.21 -6.81
N ILE A 73 -22.15 7.31 -7.94
CA ILE A 73 -23.52 7.85 -7.99
C ILE A 73 -24.44 7.08 -7.05
N ARG A 74 -24.38 5.74 -7.07
CA ARG A 74 -25.14 4.90 -6.14
C ARG A 74 -24.74 5.13 -4.68
N ALA A 75 -23.45 5.34 -4.42
CA ALA A 75 -22.93 5.66 -3.08
C ALA A 75 -23.42 7.04 -2.61
N VAL A 76 -23.44 8.04 -3.50
CA VAL A 76 -24.00 9.37 -3.22
C VAL A 76 -25.49 9.26 -2.91
N ALA A 77 -26.25 8.52 -3.68
CA ALA A 77 -27.67 8.27 -3.40
C ALA A 77 -27.90 7.54 -2.06
N LYS A 78 -26.98 6.64 -1.69
CA LYS A 78 -26.99 5.96 -0.37
C LYS A 78 -26.52 6.84 0.79
N ARG A 79 -25.77 7.95 0.51
CA ARG A 79 -25.38 8.95 1.55
C ARG A 79 -26.60 9.54 2.28
N GLY A 80 -27.76 9.63 1.61
CA GLY A 80 -29.02 9.94 2.27
C GLY A 80 -29.46 8.93 3.36
N LYS A 81 -28.77 7.79 3.52
CA LYS A 81 -28.98 6.75 4.55
C LYS A 81 -27.80 6.60 5.51
N GLY A 82 -26.85 7.56 5.54
CA GLY A 82 -25.82 7.67 6.57
C GLY A 82 -24.66 6.67 6.54
N ARG A 83 -24.47 5.89 5.47
CA ARG A 83 -23.34 4.94 5.37
C ARG A 83 -22.33 5.39 4.32
N TYR A 84 -21.08 5.60 4.75
CA TYR A 84 -19.95 5.89 3.88
C TYR A 84 -19.06 4.65 3.76
N ARG A 85 -18.57 4.38 2.55
CA ARG A 85 -17.52 3.38 2.31
C ARG A 85 -16.25 4.10 1.92
N LEU A 86 -15.17 3.90 2.68
CA LEU A 86 -13.84 4.41 2.37
C LEU A 86 -12.99 3.25 1.87
N ARG A 87 -12.56 3.31 0.61
CA ARG A 87 -11.57 2.40 0.02
C ARG A 87 -10.19 2.99 0.29
N LEU A 88 -9.51 2.46 1.27
CA LEU A 88 -8.27 2.96 1.81
C LEU A 88 -7.10 2.09 1.37
N GLY A 89 -6.17 2.67 0.61
CA GLY A 89 -4.86 2.07 0.36
C GLY A 89 -3.90 2.39 1.50
N ILE A 90 -2.99 1.47 1.81
CA ILE A 90 -1.97 1.71 2.81
C ILE A 90 -0.73 0.87 2.49
N ILE A 91 0.47 1.43 2.65
CA ILE A 91 1.70 0.69 2.38
C ILE A 91 2.01 -0.32 3.49
N HIS A 92 2.64 -1.44 3.10
CA HIS A 92 2.98 -2.58 3.98
C HIS A 92 3.75 -2.18 5.24
N THR A 93 4.55 -1.13 5.19
CA THR A 93 5.38 -0.70 6.31
C THR A 93 4.65 0.21 7.31
N ILE A 94 3.38 0.53 7.05
CA ILE A 94 2.52 1.34 7.93
C ILE A 94 1.32 0.53 8.41
N ALA A 95 0.70 -0.26 7.51
CA ALA A 95 -0.56 -0.95 7.75
C ALA A 95 -0.60 -1.71 9.09
N PRO A 96 0.33 -2.61 9.43
CA PRO A 96 0.26 -3.41 10.65
C PRO A 96 0.30 -2.58 11.94
N TYR A 97 0.92 -1.40 11.88
CA TYR A 97 1.20 -0.57 13.05
C TYR A 97 0.17 0.52 13.29
N LEU A 98 -0.43 1.05 12.22
CA LEU A 98 -1.43 2.11 12.30
C LEU A 98 -2.86 1.56 12.35
N LEU A 99 -3.20 0.56 11.51
CA LEU A 99 -4.59 0.09 11.35
C LEU A 99 -5.26 -0.34 12.66
N PRO A 100 -4.61 -1.05 13.58
CA PRO A 100 -5.28 -1.51 14.80
C PRO A 100 -5.86 -0.38 15.64
N GLN A 101 -5.18 0.77 15.69
CA GLN A 101 -5.64 1.94 16.43
C GLN A 101 -6.56 2.82 15.56
N LEU A 102 -6.23 3.00 14.29
CA LEU A 102 -7.00 3.80 13.34
C LEU A 102 -8.44 3.28 13.20
N VAL A 103 -8.63 1.96 13.07
CA VAL A 103 -9.97 1.37 12.96
C VAL A 103 -10.80 1.66 14.20
N VAL A 104 -10.20 1.58 15.39
CA VAL A 104 -10.88 1.91 16.65
C VAL A 104 -11.24 3.41 16.72
N ALA A 105 -10.31 4.28 16.31
CA ALA A 105 -10.54 5.72 16.27
C ALA A 105 -11.66 6.09 15.28
N LEU A 106 -11.63 5.55 14.07
CA LEU A 106 -12.64 5.82 13.04
C LEU A 106 -14.03 5.32 13.43
N ARG A 107 -14.15 4.21 14.16
CA ARG A 107 -15.44 3.74 14.71
C ARG A 107 -16.07 4.74 15.70
N LYS A 108 -15.25 5.53 16.38
CA LYS A 108 -15.73 6.59 17.30
C LYS A 108 -16.07 7.88 16.56
N ILE A 109 -15.20 8.30 15.60
CA ILE A 109 -15.33 9.58 14.89
C ILE A 109 -16.38 9.49 13.77
N ALA A 110 -16.48 8.35 13.11
CA ALA A 110 -17.33 8.13 11.95
C ALA A 110 -17.95 6.71 11.99
N PRO A 111 -18.84 6.41 12.93
CA PRO A 111 -19.41 5.07 13.12
C PRO A 111 -20.17 4.56 11.88
N GLU A 112 -20.63 5.47 11.02
CA GLU A 112 -21.30 5.17 9.76
C GLU A 112 -20.33 4.79 8.63
N MET A 113 -19.00 4.96 8.85
CA MET A 113 -17.97 4.67 7.84
C MET A 113 -17.61 3.19 7.86
N SER A 114 -17.76 2.53 6.71
CA SER A 114 -17.17 1.20 6.49
C SER A 114 -15.84 1.35 5.77
N LEU A 115 -14.85 0.53 6.14
CA LEU A 115 -13.52 0.52 5.55
C LEU A 115 -13.35 -0.69 4.65
N ASP A 116 -12.85 -0.44 3.46
CA ASP A 116 -12.21 -1.42 2.57
C ASP A 116 -10.73 -1.11 2.54
N ILE A 117 -9.91 -2.03 2.99
CA ILE A 117 -8.48 -1.81 3.14
C ILE A 117 -7.73 -2.63 2.09
N GLU A 118 -6.89 -1.93 1.33
CA GLU A 118 -5.96 -2.49 0.35
C GLU A 118 -4.54 -2.22 0.81
N GLU A 119 -3.83 -3.27 1.22
CA GLU A 119 -2.40 -3.18 1.56
C GLU A 119 -1.56 -3.49 0.34
N ASN A 120 -0.74 -2.53 -0.11
CA ASN A 120 0.04 -2.69 -1.33
C ASN A 120 1.29 -1.78 -1.35
N MET A 121 2.14 -1.95 -2.39
CA MET A 121 3.27 -1.06 -2.66
C MET A 121 2.80 0.29 -3.20
N THR A 122 3.58 1.37 -2.97
CA THR A 122 3.25 2.73 -3.40
C THR A 122 2.88 2.82 -4.88
N ALA A 123 3.60 2.14 -5.77
CA ALA A 123 3.32 2.16 -7.21
C ALA A 123 1.94 1.59 -7.57
N ASN A 124 1.49 0.53 -6.88
CA ASN A 124 0.16 -0.03 -7.07
C ASN A 124 -0.93 0.86 -6.49
N LEU A 125 -0.69 1.44 -5.30
CA LEU A 125 -1.62 2.39 -4.68
C LEU A 125 -1.79 3.65 -5.54
N ASP A 126 -0.72 4.16 -6.15
CA ASP A 126 -0.76 5.27 -7.11
C ASP A 126 -1.68 4.94 -8.30
N ARG A 127 -1.51 3.77 -8.90
CA ARG A 127 -2.37 3.32 -9.99
C ARG A 127 -3.84 3.24 -9.57
N LEU A 128 -4.12 2.68 -8.39
CA LEU A 128 -5.47 2.52 -7.85
C LEU A 128 -6.12 3.87 -7.49
N LEU A 129 -5.34 4.84 -6.99
CA LEU A 129 -5.81 6.21 -6.76
C LEU A 129 -6.18 6.91 -8.08
N LYS A 130 -5.29 6.83 -9.08
CA LYS A 130 -5.51 7.44 -10.41
C LYS A 130 -6.71 6.86 -11.12
N SER A 131 -6.91 5.54 -11.05
CA SER A 131 -8.08 4.86 -11.61
C SER A 131 -9.36 5.14 -10.83
N GLY A 132 -9.26 5.62 -9.58
CA GLY A 132 -10.40 5.85 -8.70
C GLY A 132 -10.91 4.57 -8.03
N GLU A 133 -10.13 3.50 -8.05
CA GLU A 133 -10.39 2.27 -7.30
C GLU A 133 -10.18 2.46 -5.79
N LEU A 134 -9.31 3.43 -5.39
CA LEU A 134 -9.15 3.90 -4.02
C LEU A 134 -9.67 5.34 -3.87
N ASP A 135 -10.18 5.65 -2.69
CA ASP A 135 -10.61 7.00 -2.31
C ASP A 135 -9.47 7.80 -1.67
N ALA A 136 -8.61 7.12 -0.92
CA ALA A 136 -7.40 7.67 -0.30
C ALA A 136 -6.32 6.60 -0.14
N ALA A 137 -5.07 7.04 0.02
CA ALA A 137 -3.96 6.16 0.39
C ALA A 137 -3.09 6.80 1.48
N ILE A 138 -2.60 5.96 2.41
CA ILE A 138 -1.60 6.34 3.40
C ILE A 138 -0.25 5.81 2.92
N LEU A 139 0.70 6.71 2.71
CA LEU A 139 2.01 6.41 2.13
C LEU A 139 3.11 7.28 2.74
N ALA A 140 4.36 6.98 2.39
CA ALA A 140 5.50 7.76 2.84
C ALA A 140 6.01 8.69 1.73
N LEU A 141 6.46 9.89 2.12
CA LEU A 141 7.09 10.84 1.22
C LEU A 141 8.60 10.53 1.05
N PRO A 142 9.22 10.94 -0.09
CA PRO A 142 8.62 11.74 -1.16
C PRO A 142 7.66 10.94 -2.06
N TYR A 143 6.51 11.54 -2.37
CA TYR A 143 5.55 11.01 -3.35
C TYR A 143 4.86 12.20 -4.01
N GLU A 144 4.88 12.25 -5.34
CA GLU A 144 4.19 13.23 -6.16
C GLU A 144 3.59 12.53 -7.39
N ALA A 145 2.36 12.87 -7.73
CA ALA A 145 1.70 12.32 -8.91
C ALA A 145 0.69 13.32 -9.50
N PRO A 146 0.62 13.47 -10.83
CA PRO A 146 -0.35 14.36 -11.47
C PRO A 146 -1.80 14.01 -11.09
N GLY A 147 -2.56 15.01 -10.67
CA GLY A 147 -3.96 14.86 -10.27
C GLY A 147 -4.19 14.21 -8.92
N ILE A 148 -3.14 14.01 -8.11
CA ILE A 148 -3.22 13.54 -6.72
C ILE A 148 -2.84 14.71 -5.80
N GLU A 149 -3.64 14.91 -4.76
CA GLU A 149 -3.35 15.80 -3.64
C GLU A 149 -2.75 14.98 -2.49
N VAL A 150 -1.83 15.60 -1.75
CA VAL A 150 -1.08 14.95 -0.68
C VAL A 150 -1.04 15.86 0.53
N GLU A 151 -1.43 15.37 1.69
CA GLU A 151 -1.32 16.07 2.97
C GLU A 151 -0.39 15.30 3.91
N PRO A 152 0.75 15.89 4.30
CA PRO A 152 1.64 15.33 5.31
C PRO A 152 0.94 15.30 6.67
N ILE A 153 1.03 14.17 7.40
CA ILE A 153 0.31 13.98 8.66
C ILE A 153 1.26 13.91 9.86
N TYR A 154 2.35 13.15 9.73
CA TYR A 154 3.33 13.01 10.82
C TYR A 154 4.72 12.64 10.32
N ASP A 155 5.71 12.97 11.12
CA ASP A 155 7.07 12.49 11.00
C ASP A 155 7.32 11.35 11.98
N GLU A 156 8.03 10.31 11.54
CA GLU A 156 8.35 9.11 12.29
C GLU A 156 9.85 8.83 12.26
N GLU A 157 10.46 8.77 13.45
CA GLU A 157 11.87 8.43 13.60
C GLU A 157 12.16 6.99 13.20
N PHE A 158 13.39 6.75 12.72
CA PHE A 158 13.95 5.42 12.56
C PHE A 158 14.75 5.01 13.79
N LEU A 159 14.72 3.72 14.10
CA LEU A 159 15.54 3.09 15.13
C LEU A 159 16.29 1.90 14.52
N VAL A 160 17.38 1.51 15.18
CA VAL A 160 18.17 0.34 14.79
C VAL A 160 17.86 -0.81 15.75
N PRO A 161 17.03 -1.78 15.37
CA PRO A 161 16.90 -3.02 16.12
C PRO A 161 18.16 -3.88 15.93
N VAL A 162 18.74 -4.31 17.04
CA VAL A 162 19.94 -5.15 17.08
C VAL A 162 19.69 -6.37 17.98
N PRO A 163 20.39 -7.49 17.78
CA PRO A 163 20.36 -8.60 18.72
C PRO A 163 20.77 -8.17 20.13
N GLN A 164 20.19 -8.76 21.17
CA GLN A 164 20.47 -8.39 22.56
C GLN A 164 21.97 -8.47 22.92
N GLY A 165 22.72 -9.39 22.30
CA GLY A 165 24.17 -9.57 22.50
C GLY A 165 25.04 -8.67 21.62
N HIS A 166 24.48 -7.89 20.70
CA HIS A 166 25.23 -7.03 19.79
C HIS A 166 25.93 -5.89 20.54
N PRO A 167 27.13 -5.45 20.10
CA PRO A 167 27.84 -4.32 20.76
C PRO A 167 26.99 -3.06 20.86
N PHE A 168 26.17 -2.78 19.83
CA PHE A 168 25.27 -1.62 19.81
C PHE A 168 24.15 -1.69 20.84
N ALA A 169 23.78 -2.87 21.34
CA ALA A 169 22.75 -3.00 22.38
C ALA A 169 23.09 -2.28 23.68
N ARG A 170 24.39 -1.97 23.93
CA ARG A 170 24.87 -1.23 25.11
C ARG A 170 24.92 0.28 24.88
N ARG A 171 24.70 0.74 23.65
CA ARG A 171 24.76 2.16 23.27
C ARG A 171 23.46 2.87 23.63
N ARG A 172 23.55 4.16 23.97
CA ARG A 172 22.38 5.03 24.14
C ARG A 172 21.86 5.54 22.82
N THR A 173 22.78 5.85 21.90
CA THR A 173 22.49 6.30 20.54
C THR A 173 23.56 5.73 19.61
N LEU A 174 23.24 5.68 18.31
CA LEU A 174 24.14 5.18 17.27
C LEU A 174 24.27 6.23 16.16
N PRO A 175 25.49 6.75 15.86
CA PRO A 175 25.72 7.53 14.65
C PRO A 175 25.39 6.72 13.40
N VAL A 176 24.87 7.38 12.38
CA VAL A 176 24.46 6.70 11.13
C VAL A 176 25.65 6.05 10.44
N GLU A 177 26.80 6.69 10.53
CA GLU A 177 28.07 6.29 9.92
C GLU A 177 28.65 4.99 10.49
N GLU A 178 28.20 4.59 11.69
CA GLU A 178 28.65 3.34 12.33
C GLU A 178 27.87 2.11 11.84
N LEU A 179 26.79 2.28 11.03
CA LEU A 179 26.10 1.15 10.46
C LEU A 179 26.92 0.51 9.33
N ASP A 180 27.25 -0.77 9.47
CA ASP A 180 27.91 -1.53 8.42
C ASP A 180 26.88 -2.03 7.38
N ALA A 181 27.07 -1.63 6.11
CA ALA A 181 26.27 -2.12 4.99
C ALA A 181 26.32 -3.65 4.87
N GLY A 182 27.44 -4.29 5.27
CA GLY A 182 27.62 -5.74 5.23
C GLY A 182 26.70 -6.50 6.18
N GLU A 183 26.24 -5.87 7.27
CA GLU A 183 25.33 -6.47 8.26
C GLU A 183 23.87 -6.04 8.08
N LEU A 184 23.61 -5.08 7.18
CA LEU A 184 22.29 -4.47 7.04
C LEU A 184 21.29 -5.38 6.31
N LEU A 185 20.19 -5.68 6.99
CA LEU A 185 19.04 -6.41 6.44
C LEU A 185 18.04 -5.39 5.87
N LEU A 186 17.57 -5.60 4.65
CA LEU A 186 16.68 -4.68 3.95
C LEU A 186 15.41 -5.35 3.41
N LEU A 187 14.40 -4.54 3.13
CA LEU A 187 13.27 -4.96 2.31
C LEU A 187 13.69 -5.07 0.83
N PRO A 188 12.97 -5.87 0.01
CA PRO A 188 13.17 -5.94 -1.42
C PRO A 188 12.96 -4.58 -2.12
N VAL A 189 13.44 -4.48 -3.35
CA VAL A 189 13.16 -3.35 -4.24
C VAL A 189 11.65 -3.16 -4.43
N GLY A 190 11.20 -1.90 -4.46
CA GLY A 190 9.78 -1.53 -4.56
C GLY A 190 9.16 -1.08 -3.23
N HIS A 191 9.79 -1.39 -2.10
CA HIS A 191 9.40 -0.81 -0.83
C HIS A 191 10.08 0.55 -0.63
N CYS A 192 9.29 1.63 -0.51
CA CYS A 192 9.83 2.99 -0.26
C CYS A 192 10.71 3.08 0.99
N LEU A 193 10.45 2.27 2.02
CA LEU A 193 11.28 2.22 3.22
C LEU A 193 12.73 1.79 2.91
N ARG A 194 12.94 0.86 1.95
CA ARG A 194 14.29 0.50 1.51
C ARG A 194 15.06 1.72 1.03
N ASP A 195 14.45 2.49 0.14
CA ASP A 195 15.07 3.67 -0.46
C ASP A 195 15.29 4.77 0.58
N GLN A 196 14.36 4.92 1.53
CA GLN A 196 14.48 5.85 2.65
C GLN A 196 15.64 5.47 3.60
N VAL A 197 15.79 4.19 3.92
CA VAL A 197 16.91 3.70 4.76
C VAL A 197 18.24 3.91 4.04
N LEU A 198 18.33 3.56 2.76
CA LEU A 198 19.54 3.78 1.96
C LEU A 198 19.87 5.27 1.80
N GLY A 199 18.85 6.13 1.62
CA GLY A 199 19.03 7.57 1.50
C GLY A 199 19.39 8.26 2.82
N ALA A 200 18.92 7.73 3.95
CA ALA A 200 19.28 8.25 5.28
C ALA A 200 20.71 7.88 5.67
N CYS A 201 21.21 6.76 5.15
CA CYS A 201 22.55 6.24 5.41
C CYS A 201 23.45 6.56 4.19
N THR A 202 23.69 7.84 3.93
CA THR A 202 24.39 8.36 2.72
C THR A 202 25.80 7.80 2.47
N GLU A 203 26.40 7.13 3.43
CA GLU A 203 27.73 6.53 3.30
C GLU A 203 27.73 5.10 2.73
N PHE A 204 26.56 4.52 2.45
CA PHE A 204 26.51 3.22 1.79
C PHE A 204 26.88 3.33 0.30
N SER A 205 28.16 3.51 0.04
CA SER A 205 28.73 3.45 -1.32
C SER A 205 28.58 2.06 -1.98
N GLN A 206 28.25 1.03 -1.18
CA GLN A 206 28.00 -0.33 -1.65
C GLN A 206 26.67 -0.83 -1.09
N LEU A 207 25.80 -1.29 -1.98
CA LEU A 207 24.55 -1.96 -1.59
C LEU A 207 24.88 -3.23 -0.79
N PRO A 208 24.06 -3.58 0.24
CA PRO A 208 24.21 -4.84 0.96
C PRO A 208 24.24 -6.03 -0.02
N PRO A 209 25.02 -7.07 0.30
CA PRO A 209 25.10 -8.27 -0.56
C PRO A 209 23.70 -8.83 -0.86
N ALA A 210 23.53 -9.34 -2.08
CA ALA A 210 22.34 -10.07 -2.47
C ALA A 210 22.11 -11.23 -1.50
N GLY A 211 20.90 -11.32 -0.91
CA GLY A 211 20.53 -12.41 0.02
C GLY A 211 20.18 -11.98 1.44
N ARG A 212 20.45 -10.75 1.84
CA ARG A 212 20.04 -10.22 3.16
C ARG A 212 18.71 -9.46 3.10
N LEU A 213 17.69 -10.11 2.52
CA LEU A 213 16.37 -9.51 2.30
C LEU A 213 15.31 -10.18 3.17
N GLY A 214 14.47 -9.37 3.80
CA GLY A 214 13.25 -9.82 4.47
C GLY A 214 12.03 -9.21 3.78
N ASN A 215 10.98 -10.01 3.56
CA ASN A 215 9.79 -9.57 2.81
C ASN A 215 8.82 -8.69 3.61
N SER A 216 9.05 -8.51 4.91
CA SER A 216 8.24 -7.65 5.80
C SER A 216 9.08 -7.16 6.97
N LEU A 217 8.59 -6.14 7.69
CA LEU A 217 9.27 -5.64 8.90
C LEU A 217 9.31 -6.72 9.99
N GLU A 218 8.28 -7.57 10.06
CA GLU A 218 8.24 -8.71 10.98
C GLU A 218 9.34 -9.74 10.66
N THR A 219 9.55 -10.03 9.36
CA THR A 219 10.62 -10.92 8.92
C THR A 219 11.99 -10.32 9.26
N LEU A 220 12.20 -9.03 8.98
CA LEU A 220 13.45 -8.34 9.32
C LEU A 220 13.72 -8.39 10.83
N ARG A 221 12.70 -8.11 11.66
CA ARG A 221 12.84 -8.18 13.13
C ARG A 221 13.18 -9.60 13.60
N SER A 222 12.58 -10.61 13.01
CA SER A 222 12.88 -12.02 13.32
C SER A 222 14.29 -12.42 12.90
N MET A 223 14.77 -11.92 11.76
CA MET A 223 16.15 -12.12 11.30
C MET A 223 17.15 -11.46 12.27
N VAL A 224 16.86 -10.23 12.73
CA VAL A 224 17.66 -9.56 13.77
C VAL A 224 17.66 -10.37 15.06
N ALA A 225 16.50 -10.83 15.53
CA ALA A 225 16.40 -11.66 16.73
C ALA A 225 17.21 -12.95 16.64
N SER A 226 17.39 -13.48 15.44
CA SER A 226 18.21 -14.68 15.17
C SER A 226 19.71 -14.36 14.95
N GLY A 227 20.14 -13.11 15.08
CA GLY A 227 21.54 -12.73 14.93
C GLY A 227 22.05 -12.70 13.48
N LEU A 228 21.15 -12.63 12.47
CA LEU A 228 21.53 -12.62 11.05
C LEU A 228 22.08 -11.27 10.59
N GLY A 229 21.92 -10.22 11.39
CA GLY A 229 22.38 -8.87 11.11
C GLY A 229 21.56 -7.83 11.88
N VAL A 230 21.66 -6.58 11.44
CA VAL A 230 20.89 -5.44 11.96
C VAL A 230 19.99 -4.85 10.89
N THR A 231 19.02 -4.04 11.26
CA THR A 231 18.17 -3.35 10.30
C THR A 231 17.78 -1.96 10.80
N VAL A 232 17.10 -1.19 9.98
CA VAL A 232 16.52 0.10 10.34
C VAL A 232 15.00 0.00 10.18
N LEU A 233 14.28 0.22 11.28
CA LEU A 233 12.81 0.14 11.30
C LEU A 233 12.20 1.44 11.81
N PRO A 234 10.96 1.76 11.35
CA PRO A 234 10.19 2.84 11.93
C PRO A 234 9.89 2.59 13.41
N LYS A 235 9.86 3.63 14.20
CA LYS A 235 9.63 3.57 15.65
C LYS A 235 8.30 2.88 16.02
N THR A 236 7.26 3.06 15.20
CA THR A 236 5.96 2.39 15.41
C THR A 236 6.06 0.87 15.33
N ALA A 237 7.00 0.33 14.54
CA ALA A 237 7.25 -1.11 14.43
C ALA A 237 8.01 -1.70 15.63
N LEU A 238 8.49 -0.87 16.57
CA LEU A 238 9.32 -1.24 17.70
C LEU A 238 8.71 -0.82 19.06
N THR A 239 7.41 -0.55 19.08
CA THR A 239 6.67 -0.28 20.33
C THR A 239 6.59 -1.54 21.20
N GLU A 240 6.22 -1.40 22.47
CA GLU A 240 6.09 -2.50 23.44
C GLU A 240 5.22 -3.66 22.90
N ARG A 241 4.18 -3.33 22.12
CA ARG A 241 3.32 -4.34 21.49
C ARG A 241 4.09 -5.32 20.59
N TYR A 242 5.20 -4.88 19.99
CA TYR A 242 6.02 -5.66 19.06
C TYR A 242 7.40 -5.99 19.64
N ALA A 243 7.63 -5.66 20.91
CA ALA A 243 8.89 -5.92 21.58
C ALA A 243 9.13 -7.42 21.78
N THR A 244 10.37 -7.80 21.71
CA THR A 244 10.87 -9.14 22.05
C THR A 244 12.12 -9.01 22.90
N PRO A 245 12.35 -9.85 23.91
CA PRO A 245 13.57 -9.81 24.74
C PRO A 245 14.85 -10.11 23.95
N LEU A 246 14.73 -10.62 22.72
CA LEU A 246 15.88 -10.95 21.86
C LEU A 246 16.43 -9.74 21.09
N VAL A 247 15.67 -8.64 21.03
CA VAL A 247 16.01 -7.45 20.23
C VAL A 247 16.01 -6.20 21.10
N LYS A 248 17.05 -5.39 20.97
CA LYS A 248 17.15 -4.06 21.55
C LYS A 248 17.01 -3.02 20.44
N ALA A 249 16.09 -2.07 20.59
CA ALA A 249 15.99 -0.92 19.71
C ALA A 249 16.93 0.18 20.18
N VAL A 250 17.83 0.64 19.31
CA VAL A 250 18.81 1.71 19.58
C VAL A 250 18.45 2.92 18.73
N PRO A 251 18.21 4.10 19.33
CA PRO A 251 17.95 5.32 18.56
C PRO A 251 19.21 5.81 17.87
N PHE A 252 19.05 6.51 16.75
CA PHE A 252 20.15 7.24 16.12
C PHE A 252 20.58 8.45 16.95
N ALA A 253 21.84 8.85 16.80
CA ALA A 253 22.33 10.16 17.24
C ALA A 253 21.68 11.27 16.42
N GLU A 254 21.70 12.51 16.93
CA GLU A 254 21.19 13.67 16.18
C GLU A 254 22.14 14.06 15.03
N PRO A 255 21.58 14.45 13.87
CA PRO A 255 20.17 14.51 13.52
C PRO A 255 19.58 13.13 13.24
N ARG A 256 18.47 12.78 13.90
CA ARG A 256 17.82 11.46 13.74
C ARG A 256 17.17 11.32 12.38
N PRO A 257 17.48 10.27 11.62
CA PRO A 257 16.76 9.98 10.40
C PRO A 257 15.29 9.72 10.69
N LYS A 258 14.40 10.29 9.84
CA LYS A 258 12.96 10.14 9.95
C LYS A 258 12.32 10.02 8.57
N ARG A 259 11.13 9.46 8.53
CA ARG A 259 10.28 9.47 7.36
C ARG A 259 9.03 10.29 7.61
N ARG A 260 8.48 10.86 6.55
CA ARG A 260 7.23 11.62 6.58
C ARG A 260 6.11 10.79 6.00
N ILE A 261 5.03 10.68 6.74
CA ILE A 261 3.82 9.95 6.34
C ILE A 261 2.74 10.95 5.95
N ALA A 262 2.04 10.63 4.85
CA ALA A 262 1.03 11.48 4.26
C ALA A 262 -0.21 10.68 3.87
N VAL A 263 -1.34 11.38 3.76
CA VAL A 263 -2.55 10.90 3.10
C VAL A 263 -2.60 11.49 1.70
N ALA A 264 -2.83 10.65 0.70
CA ALA A 264 -2.97 11.03 -0.70
C ALA A 264 -4.38 10.70 -1.19
N TRP A 265 -4.96 11.56 -2.04
CA TRP A 265 -6.26 11.36 -2.68
C TRP A 265 -6.34 12.03 -4.03
N LYS A 266 -7.27 11.58 -4.87
CA LYS A 266 -7.47 12.17 -6.18
C LYS A 266 -8.07 13.56 -6.07
N LYS A 267 -7.46 14.53 -6.76
CA LYS A 267 -7.96 15.90 -6.86
C LYS A 267 -9.38 15.91 -7.42
N THR A 268 -10.28 16.63 -6.75
CA THR A 268 -11.66 16.80 -7.25
C THR A 268 -11.68 17.84 -8.37
N PRO A 269 -12.43 17.62 -9.48
CA PRO A 269 -12.46 18.53 -10.63
C PRO A 269 -12.89 19.95 -10.28
N GLU A 270 -13.63 20.13 -9.20
CA GLU A 270 -14.26 21.39 -8.80
C GLU A 270 -13.45 22.20 -7.78
N GLY A 271 -12.22 21.78 -7.45
CA GLY A 271 -11.39 22.49 -6.45
C GLY A 271 -12.02 22.61 -5.07
N ARG A 272 -12.98 21.76 -4.73
CA ARG A 272 -13.78 21.81 -3.49
C ARG A 272 -13.03 21.32 -2.24
N GLY A 273 -11.73 21.57 -2.13
CA GLY A 273 -10.97 21.26 -0.91
C GLY A 273 -10.98 19.78 -0.53
N LEU A 274 -10.61 19.51 0.71
CA LEU A 274 -10.46 18.17 1.29
C LEU A 274 -11.80 17.41 1.36
N PRO A 275 -11.95 16.24 0.71
CA PRO A 275 -13.18 15.45 0.81
C PRO A 275 -13.51 15.10 2.26
N SER A 276 -14.79 15.17 2.65
CA SER A 276 -15.21 14.94 4.04
C SER A 276 -14.77 13.58 4.62
N VAL A 277 -14.73 12.55 3.77
CA VAL A 277 -14.28 11.21 4.14
C VAL A 277 -12.76 11.17 4.41
N VAL A 278 -11.98 11.91 3.62
CA VAL A 278 -10.52 12.03 3.80
C VAL A 278 -10.23 12.86 5.06
N ARG A 279 -11.01 13.92 5.31
CA ARG A 279 -10.90 14.71 6.55
C ARG A 279 -11.08 13.84 7.79
N LYS A 280 -12.14 13.02 7.83
CA LYS A 280 -12.39 12.08 8.95
C LYS A 280 -11.26 11.04 9.09
N LEU A 281 -10.67 10.59 7.96
CA LEU A 281 -9.50 9.71 7.99
C LEU A 281 -8.31 10.40 8.66
N ILE A 282 -8.01 11.64 8.28
CA ILE A 282 -6.90 12.44 8.85
C ILE A 282 -7.15 12.70 10.35
N GLU A 283 -8.36 13.08 10.73
CA GLU A 283 -8.75 13.23 12.13
C GLU A 283 -8.53 11.93 12.90
N GLY A 284 -8.93 10.80 12.32
CA GLY A 284 -8.69 9.47 12.89
C GLY A 284 -7.21 9.19 13.11
N ILE A 285 -6.36 9.46 12.10
CA ILE A 285 -4.91 9.25 12.22
C ILE A 285 -4.30 10.17 13.28
N LYS A 286 -4.71 11.44 13.34
CA LYS A 286 -4.21 12.40 14.34
C LYS A 286 -4.67 12.10 15.77
N SER A 287 -5.74 11.31 15.94
CA SER A 287 -6.29 10.95 17.25
C SER A 287 -5.70 9.68 17.87
N VAL A 288 -4.88 8.93 17.12
CA VAL A 288 -4.26 7.70 17.62
C VAL A 288 -2.99 8.00 18.42
N ASP A 289 -2.76 7.21 19.46
CA ASP A 289 -1.56 7.29 20.30
C ASP A 289 -0.41 6.49 19.65
N LEU A 290 0.36 7.17 18.82
CA LEU A 290 1.55 6.64 18.17
C LEU A 290 2.79 7.44 18.58
N PRO A 291 3.98 6.81 18.65
CA PRO A 291 5.23 7.48 19.00
C PRO A 291 5.79 8.30 17.81
N VAL A 292 5.00 9.22 17.29
CA VAL A 292 5.29 10.03 16.10
C VAL A 292 5.14 11.52 16.38
N GLU A 293 5.73 12.37 15.55
CA GLU A 293 5.58 13.82 15.60
C GLU A 293 4.46 14.26 14.65
N LEU A 294 3.30 14.63 15.18
CA LEU A 294 2.19 15.12 14.38
C LEU A 294 2.53 16.44 13.72
N LEU A 295 2.24 16.56 12.43
CA LEU A 295 2.36 17.80 11.70
C LEU A 295 1.07 18.62 11.84
N GLY A 296 1.20 19.93 12.12
CA GLY A 296 0.08 20.87 12.10
C GLY A 296 -0.57 20.86 10.72
N GLY A 297 -1.90 20.72 10.68
CA GLY A 297 -2.63 20.90 9.42
C GLY A 297 -2.40 22.31 8.90
N VAL A 298 -2.28 22.46 7.58
CA VAL A 298 -2.41 23.77 6.93
C VAL A 298 -3.82 24.25 7.24
N GLU A 299 -3.94 25.40 7.95
CA GLU A 299 -5.19 26.10 8.23
C GLU A 299 -5.96 26.45 6.96
#